data_ef651aba66adcc039a7e4b3e0353b3eb
#
_entry.id   ef651aba66adcc039a7e4b3e0353b3eb
#
_cell.length_a   1.000
_cell.length_b   1.000
_cell.length_c   1.000
_cell.angle_alpha   90.00
_cell.angle_beta   90.00
_cell.angle_gamma   90.00
#
_symmetry.space_group_name_H-M   'P 1'
#
loop_
_entity.id
_entity.type
_entity.pdbx_description
1 polymer ?
#
loop_
_entity_poly.entity_id
_entity_poly.type
_entity_poly.pdbx_seq_one_letter_code
_entity_poly.pdbx_strand_id
1 'polypeptide(L)'
;MYMKKVKTPFTFIDLFAGIGGLRKGFEPYGECLFSSELNKYSQETYCENFPGSSVLGDITKIDSKEIPDHDILLAGFPCQPFSLAGVSSRESLGQKHGFKDKTQGTLFFDICRILEQKQPKAFLLENVKNLQTHDKKKTFKIIIRALEELGYYVNVKIIDAGKIVPQHRERIFIVGFREPLDFEFPELKDTKPQLKNILEKRVAKKYTLLDGTWNALKRHKKRHGEKGNGFGYNMANKNGVSNTLSARYCKDGAEILIDQGEKNPRRLTPRECARLMGFPDSFKIPVSDTQSYRQFGNAVVVPVVQEIAKAMVKCMQQGKHRIMITDYDE
;
A
#
# COMPACT_ATOMS: atom_id res chain seq x y z
N MET A 1 33.00 -5.16 -18.52
CA MET A 1 32.66 -3.73 -18.44
C MET A 1 31.88 -3.52 -17.15
N TYR A 2 32.55 -3.09 -16.08
CA TYR A 2 31.91 -2.83 -14.77
C TYR A 2 31.05 -1.57 -14.91
N MET A 3 29.72 -1.73 -14.89
CA MET A 3 28.84 -0.57 -14.70
C MET A 3 29.20 0.08 -13.36
N LYS A 4 29.70 1.31 -13.37
CA LYS A 4 29.81 2.13 -12.17
C LYS A 4 28.41 2.20 -11.56
N LYS A 5 28.22 1.62 -10.34
CA LYS A 5 27.03 1.82 -9.52
C LYS A 5 26.84 3.34 -9.40
N VAL A 6 25.83 3.88 -10.07
CA VAL A 6 25.40 5.26 -9.81
C VAL A 6 24.97 5.27 -8.35
N LYS A 7 25.63 6.08 -7.54
CA LYS A 7 25.31 6.19 -6.11
C LYS A 7 23.88 6.72 -6.04
N THR A 8 22.94 5.88 -5.62
CA THR A 8 21.55 6.29 -5.44
C THR A 8 21.51 7.39 -4.37
N PRO A 9 20.75 8.48 -4.59
CA PRO A 9 20.83 9.66 -3.72
C PRO A 9 20.25 9.45 -2.32
N PHE A 10 19.36 8.45 -2.13
CA PHE A 10 18.66 8.20 -0.87
C PHE A 10 18.73 6.75 -0.43
N THR A 11 18.64 6.55 0.88
CA THR A 11 18.45 5.23 1.49
C THR A 11 17.06 5.12 2.10
N PHE A 12 16.47 3.92 2.07
CA PHE A 12 15.15 3.72 2.65
C PHE A 12 14.99 2.35 3.29
N ILE A 13 13.97 2.23 4.14
CA ILE A 13 13.51 0.95 4.70
C ILE A 13 12.06 0.69 4.27
N ASP A 14 11.66 -0.59 4.21
CA ASP A 14 10.32 -1.03 3.77
C ASP A 14 9.69 -1.90 4.87
N LEU A 15 8.76 -1.33 5.64
CA LEU A 15 8.08 -1.99 6.75
C LEU A 15 6.72 -2.53 6.28
N PHE A 16 6.33 -3.71 6.80
CA PHE A 16 5.14 -4.42 6.33
C PHE A 16 5.19 -4.62 4.81
N ALA A 17 6.37 -4.98 4.34
CA ALA A 17 6.80 -4.88 2.95
C ALA A 17 5.92 -5.66 1.94
N GLY A 18 5.14 -6.64 2.42
CA GLY A 18 4.34 -7.48 1.55
C GLY A 18 5.21 -8.15 0.49
N ILE A 19 4.92 -7.87 -0.77
CA ILE A 19 5.72 -8.34 -1.92
C ILE A 19 6.61 -7.24 -2.51
N GLY A 20 6.85 -6.15 -1.75
CA GLY A 20 7.77 -5.07 -2.13
C GLY A 20 7.20 -4.02 -3.08
N GLY A 21 5.89 -3.76 -3.01
CA GLY A 21 5.26 -2.77 -3.88
C GLY A 21 5.74 -1.34 -3.62
N LEU A 22 5.90 -0.93 -2.35
CA LEU A 22 6.47 0.36 -1.98
C LEU A 22 7.94 0.45 -2.39
N ARG A 23 8.74 -0.58 -2.06
CA ARG A 23 10.14 -0.69 -2.49
C ARG A 23 10.27 -0.52 -4.00
N LYS A 24 9.44 -1.25 -4.78
CA LYS A 24 9.49 -1.20 -6.26
C LYS A 24 9.25 0.20 -6.81
N GLY A 25 8.43 0.99 -6.14
CA GLY A 25 8.21 2.39 -6.48
C GLY A 25 9.40 3.29 -6.18
N PHE A 26 10.18 2.99 -5.13
CA PHE A 26 11.33 3.80 -4.69
C PHE A 26 12.68 3.35 -5.24
N GLU A 27 12.81 2.12 -5.76
CA GLU A 27 14.08 1.60 -6.34
C GLU A 27 14.77 2.56 -7.34
N PRO A 28 14.06 3.32 -8.20
CA PRO A 28 14.73 4.27 -9.09
C PRO A 28 15.43 5.43 -8.37
N TYR A 29 15.10 5.67 -7.11
CA TYR A 29 15.53 6.86 -6.35
C TYR A 29 16.42 6.55 -5.16
N GLY A 30 16.49 5.28 -4.72
CA GLY A 30 17.20 4.95 -3.50
C GLY A 30 17.57 3.48 -3.38
N GLU A 31 18.31 3.17 -2.32
CA GLU A 31 18.69 1.82 -1.92
C GLU A 31 17.89 1.39 -0.68
N CYS A 32 17.29 0.20 -0.74
CA CYS A 32 16.60 -0.39 0.40
C CYS A 32 17.59 -1.08 1.32
N LEU A 33 17.75 -0.56 2.53
CA LEU A 33 18.72 -1.08 3.52
C LEU A 33 18.10 -2.14 4.44
N PHE A 34 16.78 -2.12 4.63
CA PHE A 34 16.11 -2.98 5.59
C PHE A 34 14.66 -3.21 5.16
N SER A 35 14.16 -4.42 5.40
CA SER A 35 12.76 -4.76 5.16
C SER A 35 12.21 -5.66 6.25
N SER A 36 10.93 -5.50 6.58
CA SER A 36 10.22 -6.35 7.53
C SER A 36 8.87 -6.80 6.97
N GLU A 37 8.61 -8.10 7.03
CA GLU A 37 7.35 -8.73 6.63
C GLU A 37 7.12 -10.00 7.44
N LEU A 38 5.92 -10.15 8.03
CA LEU A 38 5.59 -11.29 8.89
C LEU A 38 5.18 -12.53 8.10
N ASN A 39 4.51 -12.35 6.96
CA ASN A 39 3.95 -13.44 6.17
C ASN A 39 5.03 -14.15 5.35
N LYS A 40 5.30 -15.42 5.67
CA LYS A 40 6.33 -16.23 5.02
C LYS A 40 6.20 -16.34 3.49
N TYR A 41 4.98 -16.38 2.95
CA TYR A 41 4.77 -16.43 1.50
C TYR A 41 5.07 -15.08 0.85
N SER A 42 4.80 -13.98 1.55
CA SER A 42 5.19 -12.65 1.07
C SER A 42 6.70 -12.49 1.10
N GLN A 43 7.37 -12.98 2.16
CA GLN A 43 8.84 -13.03 2.24
C GLN A 43 9.45 -13.82 1.07
N GLU A 44 8.89 -15.01 0.75
CA GLU A 44 9.34 -15.83 -0.37
C GLU A 44 9.27 -15.04 -1.69
N THR A 45 8.13 -14.40 -1.97
CA THR A 45 7.96 -13.57 -3.17
C THR A 45 8.89 -12.37 -3.15
N TYR A 46 9.05 -11.73 -2.00
CA TYR A 46 9.94 -10.58 -1.82
C TYR A 46 11.40 -10.95 -2.13
N CYS A 47 11.93 -11.98 -1.48
CA CYS A 47 13.33 -12.41 -1.65
C CYS A 47 13.64 -12.85 -3.08
N GLU A 48 12.68 -13.49 -3.76
CA GLU A 48 12.84 -13.92 -5.15
C GLU A 48 12.94 -12.74 -6.13
N ASN A 49 12.33 -11.60 -5.80
CA ASN A 49 12.34 -10.40 -6.63
C ASN A 49 13.39 -9.36 -6.23
N PHE A 50 13.92 -9.45 -5.01
CA PHE A 50 14.93 -8.56 -4.47
C PHE A 50 16.10 -9.36 -3.90
N PRO A 51 16.90 -10.00 -4.76
CA PRO A 51 18.00 -10.88 -4.33
C PRO A 51 19.02 -10.12 -3.49
N GLY A 52 19.53 -10.78 -2.45
CA GLY A 52 20.44 -10.17 -1.49
C GLY A 52 19.78 -9.35 -0.38
N SER A 53 18.45 -9.23 -0.40
CA SER A 53 17.71 -8.57 0.68
C SER A 53 17.46 -9.54 1.84
N SER A 54 17.74 -9.08 3.05
CA SER A 54 17.26 -9.73 4.27
C SER A 54 15.90 -9.16 4.65
N VAL A 55 14.88 -10.02 4.73
CA VAL A 55 13.55 -9.63 5.21
C VAL A 55 13.38 -10.19 6.60
N LEU A 56 13.44 -9.29 7.60
CA LEU A 56 13.19 -9.68 8.98
C LEU A 56 11.68 -9.83 9.23
N GLY A 57 11.31 -10.74 10.11
CA GLY A 57 9.91 -11.14 10.32
C GLY A 57 9.06 -10.07 11.03
N ASP A 58 8.82 -10.29 12.31
CA ASP A 58 7.91 -9.50 13.13
C ASP A 58 8.56 -8.21 13.63
N ILE A 59 8.17 -7.07 13.08
CA ILE A 59 8.72 -5.75 13.43
C ILE A 59 8.53 -5.40 14.92
N THR A 60 7.54 -5.98 15.59
CA THR A 60 7.30 -5.74 17.03
C THR A 60 8.39 -6.34 17.92
N LYS A 61 9.18 -7.28 17.37
CA LYS A 61 10.29 -7.98 18.08
C LYS A 61 11.66 -7.41 17.75
N ILE A 62 11.75 -6.50 16.79
CA ILE A 62 13.01 -5.90 16.34
C ILE A 62 13.28 -4.63 17.13
N ASP A 63 14.45 -4.54 17.78
CA ASP A 63 14.86 -3.30 18.42
C ASP A 63 15.10 -2.22 17.35
N SER A 64 14.54 -1.02 17.56
CA SER A 64 14.71 0.09 16.64
C SER A 64 16.19 0.46 16.44
N LYS A 65 17.04 0.18 17.42
CA LYS A 65 18.48 0.44 17.35
C LYS A 65 19.18 -0.43 16.31
N GLU A 66 18.69 -1.65 16.09
CA GLU A 66 19.22 -2.60 15.11
C GLU A 66 18.85 -2.24 13.66
N ILE A 67 17.83 -1.40 13.50
CA ILE A 67 17.43 -0.90 12.16
C ILE A 67 18.51 0.10 11.70
N PRO A 68 19.01 -0.01 10.46
CA PRO A 68 20.01 0.93 9.94
C PRO A 68 19.45 2.35 9.85
N ASP A 69 20.33 3.35 9.97
CA ASP A 69 19.95 4.73 9.67
C ASP A 69 19.60 4.87 8.19
N HIS A 70 18.57 5.64 7.89
CA HIS A 70 18.01 5.75 6.56
C HIS A 70 17.37 7.13 6.34
N ASP A 71 17.23 7.53 5.09
CA ASP A 71 16.64 8.81 4.74
C ASP A 71 15.11 8.77 4.71
N ILE A 72 14.52 7.65 4.28
CA ILE A 72 13.07 7.53 4.07
C ILE A 72 12.53 6.23 4.69
N LEU A 73 11.46 6.32 5.47
CA LEU A 73 10.71 5.16 5.97
C LEU A 73 9.47 4.93 5.10
N LEU A 74 9.33 3.72 4.56
CA LEU A 74 8.15 3.27 3.81
C LEU A 74 7.36 2.28 4.66
N ALA A 75 6.02 2.40 4.71
CA ALA A 75 5.19 1.43 5.40
C ALA A 75 3.75 1.35 4.84
N GLY A 76 3.35 0.15 4.39
CA GLY A 76 1.96 -0.20 4.11
C GLY A 76 1.35 -0.92 5.31
N PHE A 77 0.96 -0.18 6.35
CA PHE A 77 0.55 -0.79 7.61
C PHE A 77 -0.90 -1.28 7.58
N PRO A 78 -1.23 -2.41 8.26
CA PRO A 78 -2.58 -2.93 8.28
C PRO A 78 -3.54 -2.02 9.06
N CYS A 79 -4.78 -1.89 8.56
CA CYS A 79 -5.87 -1.21 9.26
C CYS A 79 -6.38 -2.10 10.40
N GLN A 80 -5.73 -2.02 11.56
CA GLN A 80 -6.21 -2.70 12.78
C GLN A 80 -7.00 -1.71 13.63
N PRO A 81 -8.06 -2.17 14.36
CA PRO A 81 -8.78 -1.30 15.28
C PRO A 81 -7.82 -0.80 16.38
N PHE A 82 -7.78 0.50 16.57
CA PHE A 82 -7.07 1.11 17.69
C PHE A 82 -7.87 0.82 18.98
N SER A 83 -7.28 0.12 19.93
CA SER A 83 -7.86 0.10 21.28
C SER A 83 -7.60 1.46 21.93
N LEU A 84 -8.65 2.24 22.12
CA LEU A 84 -8.59 3.58 22.72
C LEU A 84 -8.08 3.56 24.17
N ALA A 85 -8.04 2.40 24.84
CA ALA A 85 -7.56 2.25 26.20
C ALA A 85 -6.12 2.73 26.43
N GLY A 86 -5.27 2.69 25.40
CA GLY A 86 -3.89 3.17 25.50
C GLY A 86 -3.71 4.68 25.29
N VAL A 87 -4.68 5.36 24.67
CA VAL A 87 -4.60 6.80 24.36
C VAL A 87 -5.21 7.63 25.50
N SER A 88 -6.34 7.18 26.06
CA SER A 88 -7.02 7.89 27.18
C SER A 88 -6.23 7.90 28.49
N SER A 89 -5.36 6.91 28.73
CA SER A 89 -4.52 6.89 29.94
C SER A 89 -3.39 7.95 29.91
N ARG A 90 -3.03 8.49 28.75
CA ARG A 90 -2.00 9.54 28.60
C ARG A 90 -2.54 10.95 28.84
N GLU A 91 -3.75 11.23 28.40
CA GLU A 91 -4.42 12.51 28.70
C GLU A 91 -4.67 12.70 30.20
N SER A 92 -4.88 11.60 30.95
CA SER A 92 -5.12 11.67 32.39
C SER A 92 -3.86 11.79 33.26
N LEU A 93 -2.67 11.52 32.73
CA LEU A 93 -1.42 11.46 33.52
C LEU A 93 -0.45 12.63 33.26
N GLY A 94 -0.76 13.59 32.38
CA GLY A 94 0.05 14.80 32.18
C GLY A 94 1.52 14.54 31.80
N GLN A 95 1.88 13.34 31.37
CA GLN A 95 3.28 12.98 31.10
C GLN A 95 3.71 13.43 29.71
N LYS A 96 4.49 14.49 29.66
CA LYS A 96 5.39 14.82 28.55
C LYS A 96 6.53 13.82 28.55
N HIS A 97 6.76 13.16 27.44
CA HIS A 97 7.89 12.30 27.06
C HIS A 97 7.72 10.77 27.14
N GLY A 98 7.77 10.16 25.96
CA GLY A 98 8.17 8.78 25.69
C GLY A 98 7.04 7.79 25.42
N PHE A 99 7.03 7.27 24.17
CA PHE A 99 6.23 6.07 23.77
C PHE A 99 6.69 4.77 24.50
N LYS A 100 7.20 4.90 25.74
CA LYS A 100 7.80 3.80 26.50
C LYS A 100 6.82 2.84 27.17
N ASP A 101 5.54 3.17 27.24
CA ASP A 101 4.58 2.24 27.79
C ASP A 101 4.09 1.23 26.75
N LYS A 102 4.21 -0.04 27.11
CA LYS A 102 3.72 -1.23 26.38
C LYS A 102 2.19 -1.23 26.24
N THR A 103 1.62 -0.19 25.67
CA THR A 103 0.25 -0.25 25.20
C THR A 103 0.26 -1.06 23.91
N GLN A 104 0.26 -2.36 24.10
CA GLN A 104 0.03 -3.35 23.05
C GLN A 104 -1.14 -2.92 22.19
N GLY A 105 -0.91 -2.78 20.89
CA GLY A 105 -2.06 -2.95 20.12
C GLY A 105 -2.11 -2.46 18.70
N THR A 106 -1.26 -1.60 18.19
CA THR A 106 -1.31 -1.35 16.76
C THR A 106 0.08 -1.19 16.16
N LEU A 107 0.29 -1.85 15.05
CA LEU A 107 1.52 -1.80 14.27
C LEU A 107 1.90 -0.38 13.82
N PHE A 108 0.97 0.56 13.87
CA PHE A 108 1.25 1.99 13.67
C PHE A 108 2.18 2.55 14.76
N PHE A 109 2.05 2.12 16.01
CA PHE A 109 2.95 2.60 17.08
C PHE A 109 4.36 2.03 16.97
N ASP A 110 4.54 0.89 16.28
CA ASP A 110 5.87 0.41 15.90
C ASP A 110 6.52 1.33 14.86
N ILE A 111 5.73 1.87 13.91
CA ILE A 111 6.21 2.93 13.01
C ILE A 111 6.63 4.15 13.81
N CYS A 112 5.80 4.63 14.75
CA CYS A 112 6.14 5.78 15.60
C CYS A 112 7.42 5.56 16.40
N ARG A 113 7.62 4.36 16.98
CA ARG A 113 8.82 3.97 17.72
C ARG A 113 10.08 4.06 16.85
N ILE A 114 9.99 3.63 15.59
CA ILE A 114 11.11 3.68 14.65
C ILE A 114 11.36 5.13 14.19
N LEU A 115 10.30 5.90 13.88
CA LEU A 115 10.40 7.31 13.54
C LEU A 115 11.04 8.13 14.67
N GLU A 116 10.68 7.86 15.93
CA GLU A 116 11.26 8.52 17.11
C GLU A 116 12.75 8.21 17.25
N GLN A 117 13.15 6.93 17.10
CA GLN A 117 14.51 6.49 17.29
C GLN A 117 15.44 6.88 16.13
N LYS A 118 14.96 6.76 14.88
CA LYS A 118 15.78 6.92 13.66
C LYS A 118 15.69 8.28 13.01
N GLN A 119 14.60 8.99 13.24
CA GLN A 119 14.35 10.33 12.73
C GLN A 119 14.70 10.51 11.24
N PRO A 120 14.19 9.64 10.33
CA PRO A 120 14.45 9.76 8.90
C PRO A 120 13.97 11.14 8.37
N LYS A 121 14.59 11.61 7.29
CA LYS A 121 14.22 12.90 6.65
C LYS A 121 12.77 12.95 6.19
N ALA A 122 12.23 11.79 5.78
CA ALA A 122 10.85 11.67 5.31
C ALA A 122 10.28 10.28 5.59
N PHE A 123 8.97 10.17 5.49
CA PHE A 123 8.28 8.89 5.43
C PHE A 123 7.14 8.91 4.40
N LEU A 124 6.79 7.71 3.90
CA LEU A 124 5.56 7.45 3.16
C LEU A 124 4.81 6.31 3.83
N LEU A 125 3.60 6.59 4.30
CA LEU A 125 2.67 5.57 4.81
C LEU A 125 1.51 5.38 3.86
N GLU A 126 1.07 4.13 3.68
CA GLU A 126 -0.10 3.78 2.85
C GLU A 126 -1.13 3.02 3.67
N ASN A 127 -2.41 3.27 3.37
CA ASN A 127 -3.51 2.50 3.94
C ASN A 127 -4.76 2.56 3.04
N VAL A 128 -5.80 1.82 3.42
CA VAL A 128 -7.11 1.93 2.76
C VAL A 128 -7.76 3.29 3.02
N LYS A 129 -8.52 3.84 2.05
CA LYS A 129 -9.18 5.15 2.19
C LYS A 129 -10.07 5.26 3.44
N ASN A 130 -10.67 4.14 3.85
CA ASN A 130 -11.58 4.11 5.00
C ASN A 130 -10.88 4.42 6.34
N LEU A 131 -9.53 4.43 6.40
CA LEU A 131 -8.79 4.89 7.56
C LEU A 131 -9.20 6.32 7.95
N GLN A 132 -9.45 7.18 6.96
CA GLN A 132 -9.84 8.58 7.21
C GLN A 132 -11.19 8.72 7.93
N THR A 133 -12.11 7.77 7.72
CA THR A 133 -13.46 7.78 8.34
C THR A 133 -13.61 6.81 9.50
N HIS A 134 -12.60 5.97 9.73
CA HIS A 134 -12.62 4.95 10.77
C HIS A 134 -12.89 5.56 12.15
N ASP A 135 -13.77 4.91 12.93
CA ASP A 135 -14.19 5.35 14.28
C ASP A 135 -14.54 6.85 14.33
N LYS A 136 -15.43 7.29 13.43
CA LYS A 136 -15.86 8.69 13.34
C LYS A 136 -14.68 9.68 13.22
N LYS A 137 -13.64 9.28 12.46
CA LYS A 137 -12.39 10.02 12.22
C LYS A 137 -11.43 10.09 13.42
N LYS A 138 -11.72 9.46 14.56
CA LYS A 138 -10.85 9.50 15.74
C LYS A 138 -9.50 8.84 15.47
N THR A 139 -9.50 7.64 14.89
CA THR A 139 -8.29 6.90 14.54
C THR A 139 -7.34 7.74 13.67
N PHE A 140 -7.88 8.38 12.64
CA PHE A 140 -7.09 9.18 11.72
C PHE A 140 -6.48 10.41 12.41
N LYS A 141 -7.25 11.10 13.25
CA LYS A 141 -6.75 12.25 14.05
C LYS A 141 -5.59 11.84 14.96
N ILE A 142 -5.68 10.66 15.60
CA ILE A 142 -4.62 10.13 16.46
C ILE A 142 -3.34 9.88 15.65
N ILE A 143 -3.46 9.27 14.46
CA ILE A 143 -2.33 9.03 13.56
C ILE A 143 -1.62 10.34 13.19
N ILE A 144 -2.38 11.32 12.70
CA ILE A 144 -1.79 12.60 12.26
C ILE A 144 -1.12 13.30 13.44
N ARG A 145 -1.81 13.43 14.58
CA ARG A 145 -1.26 14.07 15.77
C ARG A 145 0.02 13.40 16.26
N ALA A 146 0.05 12.06 16.30
CA ALA A 146 1.26 11.34 16.71
C ALA A 146 2.46 11.60 15.77
N LEU A 147 2.23 11.71 14.47
CA LEU A 147 3.28 12.01 13.50
C LEU A 147 3.76 13.46 13.62
N GLU A 148 2.86 14.41 13.87
CA GLU A 148 3.19 15.82 14.12
C GLU A 148 3.95 16.01 15.44
N GLU A 149 3.55 15.31 16.51
CA GLU A 149 4.25 15.30 17.80
C GLU A 149 5.68 14.72 17.70
N LEU A 150 5.95 13.85 16.72
CA LEU A 150 7.29 13.36 16.38
C LEU A 150 8.12 14.37 15.56
N GLY A 151 7.58 15.56 15.28
CA GLY A 151 8.26 16.65 14.58
C GLY A 151 8.23 16.54 13.06
N TYR A 152 7.20 15.88 12.49
CA TYR A 152 7.02 15.80 11.04
C TYR A 152 5.94 16.75 10.53
N TYR A 153 6.19 17.40 9.40
CA TYR A 153 5.21 18.13 8.62
C TYR A 153 4.45 17.15 7.72
N VAL A 154 3.17 16.93 8.01
CA VAL A 154 2.38 15.83 7.43
C VAL A 154 1.50 16.33 6.30
N ASN A 155 1.52 15.62 5.19
CA ASN A 155 0.67 15.82 4.01
C ASN A 155 -0.14 14.55 3.74
N VAL A 156 -1.42 14.70 3.37
CA VAL A 156 -2.33 13.56 3.18
C VAL A 156 -3.10 13.73 1.88
N LYS A 157 -3.18 12.66 1.09
CA LYS A 157 -4.04 12.61 -0.11
C LYS A 157 -4.61 11.22 -0.32
N ILE A 158 -5.89 11.13 -0.69
CA ILE A 158 -6.47 9.91 -1.25
C ILE A 158 -6.24 9.95 -2.76
N ILE A 159 -5.67 8.87 -3.29
CA ILE A 159 -5.35 8.75 -4.72
C ILE A 159 -6.05 7.51 -5.26
N ASP A 160 -6.80 7.67 -6.37
CA ASP A 160 -7.32 6.57 -7.17
C ASP A 160 -6.34 6.23 -8.29
N ALA A 161 -5.96 4.96 -8.36
CA ALA A 161 -5.05 4.47 -9.39
C ALA A 161 -5.69 4.35 -10.78
N GLY A 162 -7.01 4.52 -10.91
CA GLY A 162 -7.78 4.31 -12.14
C GLY A 162 -7.35 5.16 -13.34
N LYS A 163 -6.56 6.22 -13.13
CA LYS A 163 -5.96 7.02 -14.20
C LYS A 163 -4.75 6.36 -14.86
N ILE A 164 -4.05 5.46 -14.18
CA ILE A 164 -2.76 4.90 -14.66
C ILE A 164 -2.73 3.37 -14.74
N VAL A 165 -3.62 2.68 -14.02
CA VAL A 165 -3.84 1.23 -14.17
C VAL A 165 -5.33 0.96 -14.37
N PRO A 166 -5.72 -0.13 -15.04
CA PRO A 166 -7.14 -0.38 -15.33
C PRO A 166 -7.91 -0.93 -14.11
N GLN A 167 -7.76 -0.25 -12.96
CA GLN A 167 -8.38 -0.60 -11.70
C GLN A 167 -8.69 0.65 -10.86
N HIS A 168 -9.94 0.82 -10.45
CA HIS A 168 -10.27 1.74 -9.38
C HIS A 168 -9.74 1.18 -8.05
N ARG A 169 -8.70 1.84 -7.52
CA ARG A 169 -8.11 1.49 -6.24
C ARG A 169 -7.72 2.76 -5.49
N GLU A 170 -8.61 3.17 -4.59
CA GLU A 170 -8.38 4.35 -3.77
C GLU A 170 -7.61 3.96 -2.50
N ARG A 171 -6.48 4.67 -2.28
CA ARG A 171 -5.65 4.52 -1.09
C ARG A 171 -5.32 5.88 -0.51
N ILE A 172 -5.25 5.93 0.81
CA ILE A 172 -4.74 7.10 1.50
C ILE A 172 -3.23 7.00 1.60
N PHE A 173 -2.55 8.06 1.20
CA PHE A 173 -1.12 8.22 1.32
C PHE A 173 -0.84 9.36 2.31
N ILE A 174 0.07 9.09 3.26
CA ILE A 174 0.49 10.04 4.28
C ILE A 174 2.00 10.23 4.10
N VAL A 175 2.41 11.42 3.72
CA VAL A 175 3.81 11.81 3.51
C VAL A 175 4.20 12.79 4.59
N GLY A 176 5.31 12.55 5.28
CA GLY A 176 5.86 13.47 6.26
C GLY A 176 7.31 13.81 5.97
N PHE A 177 7.71 15.04 6.30
CA PHE A 177 9.08 15.53 6.22
C PHE A 177 9.50 16.12 7.56
N ARG A 178 10.78 15.98 7.92
CA ARG A 178 11.35 16.62 9.12
C ARG A 178 11.49 18.13 8.97
N GLU A 179 11.59 18.62 7.74
CA GLU A 179 11.66 20.03 7.41
C GLU A 179 10.32 20.49 6.80
N PRO A 180 9.95 21.76 6.95
CA PRO A 180 8.70 22.32 6.38
C PRO A 180 8.85 22.53 4.87
N LEU A 181 8.94 21.44 4.11
CA LEU A 181 9.08 21.47 2.66
C LEU A 181 7.73 21.77 1.98
N ASP A 182 7.79 22.50 0.88
CA ASP A 182 6.65 22.78 0.01
C ASP A 182 6.36 21.57 -0.90
N PHE A 183 5.68 20.58 -0.31
CA PHE A 183 5.36 19.32 -0.99
C PHE A 183 3.92 19.31 -1.47
N GLU A 184 3.77 18.98 -2.73
CA GLU A 184 2.48 18.67 -3.34
C GLU A 184 2.46 17.24 -3.88
N PHE A 185 1.36 16.52 -3.58
CA PHE A 185 1.14 15.22 -4.20
C PHE A 185 1.01 15.34 -5.71
N PRO A 186 1.57 14.40 -6.48
CA PRO A 186 1.50 14.45 -7.94
C PRO A 186 0.05 14.33 -8.43
N GLU A 187 -0.26 15.08 -9.49
CA GLU A 187 -1.45 14.85 -10.29
C GLU A 187 -1.17 13.72 -11.28
N LEU A 188 -1.90 12.61 -11.15
CA LEU A 188 -1.74 11.48 -12.04
C LEU A 188 -2.23 11.82 -13.46
N LYS A 189 -1.37 11.65 -14.44
CA LYS A 189 -1.75 11.80 -15.85
C LYS A 189 -2.71 10.67 -16.23
N ASP A 190 -3.85 11.03 -16.80
CA ASP A 190 -4.80 10.03 -17.29
C ASP A 190 -4.28 9.37 -18.58
N THR A 191 -3.89 8.11 -18.44
CA THR A 191 -3.41 7.28 -19.56
C THR A 191 -4.54 6.52 -20.24
N LYS A 192 -5.78 6.66 -19.76
CA LYS A 192 -6.98 5.93 -20.23
C LYS A 192 -6.75 4.42 -20.25
N PRO A 193 -6.32 3.82 -19.12
CA PRO A 193 -5.95 2.42 -19.08
C PRO A 193 -7.17 1.53 -19.32
N GLN A 194 -6.97 0.44 -20.04
CA GLN A 194 -8.04 -0.51 -20.37
C GLN A 194 -7.68 -1.90 -19.88
N LEU A 195 -8.63 -2.59 -19.25
CA LEU A 195 -8.43 -3.92 -18.70
C LEU A 195 -7.91 -4.93 -19.73
N LYS A 196 -8.38 -4.85 -20.97
CA LYS A 196 -7.92 -5.75 -22.06
C LYS A 196 -6.40 -5.72 -22.27
N ASN A 197 -5.73 -4.61 -21.94
CA ASN A 197 -4.29 -4.45 -22.20
C ASN A 197 -3.43 -5.28 -21.23
N ILE A 198 -3.99 -5.73 -20.10
CA ILE A 198 -3.28 -6.54 -19.12
C ILE A 198 -3.64 -8.03 -19.23
N LEU A 199 -4.68 -8.38 -20.02
CA LEU A 199 -5.15 -9.75 -20.13
C LEU A 199 -4.21 -10.62 -20.96
N GLU A 200 -4.04 -11.88 -20.53
CA GLU A 200 -3.28 -12.89 -21.26
C GLU A 200 -4.08 -13.44 -22.44
N LYS A 201 -3.41 -13.66 -23.57
CA LYS A 201 -4.05 -14.19 -24.79
C LYS A 201 -4.52 -15.65 -24.63
N ARG A 202 -3.80 -16.44 -23.85
CA ARG A 202 -4.10 -17.85 -23.57
C ARG A 202 -4.12 -18.08 -22.07
N VAL A 203 -5.26 -18.53 -21.55
CA VAL A 203 -5.49 -18.75 -20.13
C VAL A 203 -5.91 -20.20 -19.89
N ALA A 204 -5.31 -20.84 -18.88
CA ALA A 204 -5.63 -22.21 -18.51
C ALA A 204 -7.08 -22.35 -18.02
N LYS A 205 -7.73 -23.47 -18.33
CA LYS A 205 -9.13 -23.76 -17.95
C LYS A 205 -9.40 -23.66 -16.44
N LYS A 206 -8.40 -23.86 -15.59
CA LYS A 206 -8.52 -23.78 -14.12
C LYS A 206 -9.02 -22.41 -13.62
N TYR A 207 -8.89 -21.36 -14.41
CA TYR A 207 -9.38 -20.02 -14.06
C TYR A 207 -10.82 -19.79 -14.44
N THR A 208 -11.42 -20.62 -15.28
CA THR A 208 -12.87 -20.60 -15.60
C THR A 208 -13.65 -21.11 -14.39
N LEU A 209 -14.69 -20.41 -13.99
CA LEU A 209 -15.52 -20.81 -12.86
C LEU A 209 -16.27 -22.11 -13.17
N LEU A 210 -16.26 -23.03 -12.21
CA LEU A 210 -17.09 -24.23 -12.28
C LEU A 210 -18.58 -23.85 -12.21
N ASP A 211 -19.45 -24.67 -12.81
CA ASP A 211 -20.90 -24.42 -12.85
C ASP A 211 -21.48 -24.20 -11.45
N GLY A 212 -21.08 -25.01 -10.47
CA GLY A 212 -21.52 -24.86 -9.08
C GLY A 212 -21.20 -23.49 -8.51
N THR A 213 -19.96 -23.01 -8.69
CA THR A 213 -19.52 -21.70 -8.23
C THR A 213 -20.23 -20.57 -8.96
N TRP A 214 -20.34 -20.67 -10.29
CA TRP A 214 -21.01 -19.66 -11.09
C TRP A 214 -22.50 -19.55 -10.75
N ASN A 215 -23.19 -20.67 -10.60
CA ASN A 215 -24.59 -20.69 -10.19
C ASN A 215 -24.79 -20.15 -8.77
N ALA A 216 -23.85 -20.41 -7.84
CA ALA A 216 -23.90 -19.84 -6.50
C ALA A 216 -23.76 -18.31 -6.54
N LEU A 217 -22.83 -17.77 -7.33
CA LEU A 217 -22.67 -16.32 -7.50
C LEU A 217 -23.90 -15.65 -8.12
N LYS A 218 -24.55 -16.29 -9.12
CA LYS A 218 -25.79 -15.80 -9.70
C LYS A 218 -26.91 -15.74 -8.66
N ARG A 219 -27.12 -16.82 -7.88
CA ARG A 219 -28.12 -16.84 -6.81
C ARG A 219 -27.82 -15.78 -5.73
N HIS A 220 -26.55 -15.62 -5.35
CA HIS A 220 -26.13 -14.59 -4.39
C HIS A 220 -26.49 -13.19 -4.89
N LYS A 221 -26.13 -12.85 -6.12
CA LYS A 221 -26.42 -11.55 -6.72
C LYS A 221 -27.93 -11.28 -6.80
N LYS A 222 -28.73 -12.28 -7.23
CA LYS A 222 -30.20 -12.17 -7.26
C LYS A 222 -30.79 -11.87 -5.89
N ARG A 223 -30.43 -12.68 -4.88
CA ARG A 223 -30.91 -12.51 -3.49
C ARG A 223 -30.55 -11.14 -2.89
N HIS A 224 -29.36 -10.60 -3.21
CA HIS A 224 -28.94 -9.30 -2.72
C HIS A 224 -29.57 -8.14 -3.51
N GLY A 225 -29.84 -8.33 -4.81
CA GLY A 225 -30.63 -7.39 -5.62
C GLY A 225 -32.05 -7.24 -5.08
N GLU A 226 -32.71 -8.35 -4.74
CA GLU A 226 -34.06 -8.34 -4.12
C GLU A 226 -34.07 -7.61 -2.75
N LYS A 227 -32.96 -7.56 -2.04
CA LYS A 227 -32.81 -6.82 -0.77
C LYS A 227 -32.38 -5.36 -0.95
N GLY A 228 -32.19 -4.88 -2.18
CA GLY A 228 -31.78 -3.50 -2.49
C GLY A 228 -30.30 -3.19 -2.13
N ASN A 229 -29.50 -4.20 -1.72
CA ASN A 229 -28.08 -3.99 -1.44
C ASN A 229 -27.24 -4.53 -2.60
N GLY A 230 -26.57 -3.79 -3.36
CA GLY A 230 -25.88 -4.14 -4.61
C GLY A 230 -24.75 -5.19 -4.51
N PHE A 231 -24.74 -6.08 -3.52
CA PHE A 231 -23.73 -7.13 -3.39
C PHE A 231 -23.89 -8.23 -4.46
N GLY A 232 -22.75 -8.67 -5.01
CA GLY A 232 -22.73 -9.73 -6.00
C GLY A 232 -21.43 -9.75 -6.80
N TYR A 233 -21.44 -10.55 -7.86
CA TYR A 233 -20.30 -10.57 -8.78
C TYR A 233 -20.33 -9.37 -9.74
N ASN A 234 -19.16 -9.00 -10.23
CA ASN A 234 -18.99 -7.97 -11.26
C ASN A 234 -18.33 -8.55 -12.52
N MET A 235 -19.03 -8.41 -13.65
CA MET A 235 -18.46 -8.67 -14.98
C MET A 235 -17.69 -7.45 -15.43
N ALA A 236 -16.40 -7.57 -15.58
CA ALA A 236 -15.53 -6.46 -15.87
C ALA A 236 -15.66 -5.99 -17.33
N ASN A 237 -15.73 -4.68 -17.53
CA ASN A 237 -15.64 -4.09 -18.86
C ASN A 237 -14.18 -4.14 -19.35
N LYS A 238 -13.90 -4.94 -20.38
CA LYS A 238 -12.54 -5.09 -20.94
C LYS A 238 -11.97 -3.78 -21.52
N ASN A 239 -12.84 -2.86 -21.96
CA ASN A 239 -12.45 -1.57 -22.54
C ASN A 239 -12.41 -0.42 -21.50
N GLY A 240 -12.59 -0.73 -20.24
CA GLY A 240 -12.59 0.24 -19.14
C GLY A 240 -11.72 -0.17 -17.97
N VAL A 241 -12.01 0.45 -16.84
CA VAL A 241 -11.36 0.24 -15.56
C VAL A 241 -12.18 -0.73 -14.72
N SER A 242 -11.54 -1.68 -14.06
CA SER A 242 -12.17 -2.68 -13.21
C SER A 242 -12.39 -2.18 -11.78
N ASN A 243 -13.13 -2.95 -11.00
CA ASN A 243 -13.22 -2.79 -9.55
C ASN A 243 -11.87 -3.09 -8.87
N THR A 244 -11.79 -2.76 -7.58
CA THR A 244 -10.61 -3.03 -6.75
C THR A 244 -10.36 -4.53 -6.59
N LEU A 245 -9.17 -5.00 -6.91
CA LEU A 245 -8.68 -6.33 -6.54
C LEU A 245 -8.46 -6.39 -5.03
N SER A 246 -9.19 -7.26 -4.34
CA SER A 246 -9.06 -7.46 -2.89
C SER A 246 -8.28 -8.74 -2.54
N ALA A 247 -7.80 -8.86 -1.30
CA ALA A 247 -7.18 -10.08 -0.81
C ALA A 247 -8.17 -11.28 -0.79
N ARG A 248 -9.47 -11.02 -0.83
CA ARG A 248 -10.54 -12.04 -0.89
C ARG A 248 -10.72 -12.63 -2.27
N TYR A 249 -10.14 -12.04 -3.30
CA TYR A 249 -10.19 -12.54 -4.68
C TYR A 249 -9.77 -14.02 -4.80
N CYS A 250 -8.94 -14.48 -3.88
CA CYS A 250 -8.56 -15.89 -3.77
C CYS A 250 -9.73 -16.88 -3.58
N LYS A 251 -10.91 -16.40 -3.14
CA LYS A 251 -12.08 -17.26 -2.88
C LYS A 251 -12.81 -17.63 -4.18
N ASP A 252 -13.42 -16.67 -4.83
CA ASP A 252 -14.28 -16.88 -6.00
C ASP A 252 -14.03 -15.87 -7.14
N GLY A 253 -13.24 -14.83 -6.88
CA GLY A 253 -12.89 -13.81 -7.87
C GLY A 253 -14.06 -12.91 -8.25
N ALA A 254 -15.12 -12.83 -7.45
CA ALA A 254 -16.37 -12.17 -7.77
C ALA A 254 -16.25 -10.68 -8.09
N GLU A 255 -15.19 -10.02 -7.60
CA GLU A 255 -14.96 -8.59 -7.81
C GLU A 255 -14.62 -8.25 -9.28
N ILE A 256 -13.93 -9.17 -9.99
CA ILE A 256 -13.47 -8.95 -11.37
C ILE A 256 -13.56 -10.26 -12.16
N LEU A 257 -14.69 -10.47 -12.82
CA LEU A 257 -14.88 -11.64 -13.69
C LEU A 257 -14.74 -11.23 -15.16
N ILE A 258 -14.06 -12.05 -15.93
CA ILE A 258 -13.83 -11.85 -17.36
C ILE A 258 -14.80 -12.71 -18.16
N ASP A 259 -15.57 -12.06 -18.98
CA ASP A 259 -16.49 -12.72 -19.91
C ASP A 259 -15.75 -13.57 -20.96
N GLN A 260 -16.24 -14.79 -21.19
CA GLN A 260 -15.73 -15.76 -22.17
C GLN A 260 -16.77 -16.17 -23.22
N GLY A 261 -17.83 -15.36 -23.40
CA GLY A 261 -18.94 -15.69 -24.31
C GLY A 261 -19.82 -16.81 -23.75
N GLU A 262 -19.97 -17.92 -24.49
CA GLU A 262 -20.82 -19.06 -24.10
C GLU A 262 -20.33 -19.83 -22.87
N LYS A 263 -19.07 -19.68 -22.49
CA LYS A 263 -18.50 -20.34 -21.32
C LYS A 263 -18.77 -19.54 -20.05
N ASN A 264 -18.69 -20.23 -18.90
CA ASN A 264 -18.67 -19.53 -17.61
C ASN A 264 -17.56 -18.49 -17.59
N PRO A 265 -17.75 -17.36 -16.90
CA PRO A 265 -16.71 -16.35 -16.77
C PRO A 265 -15.48 -16.92 -16.06
N ARG A 266 -14.35 -16.26 -16.25
CA ARG A 266 -13.11 -16.63 -15.57
C ARG A 266 -12.63 -15.56 -14.59
N ARG A 267 -11.82 -15.98 -13.66
CA ARG A 267 -11.01 -15.10 -12.84
C ARG A 267 -9.80 -14.57 -13.62
N LEU A 268 -9.20 -13.51 -13.14
CA LEU A 268 -7.86 -13.09 -13.56
C LEU A 268 -6.84 -14.18 -13.18
N THR A 269 -5.78 -14.31 -13.96
CA THR A 269 -4.61 -15.11 -13.55
C THR A 269 -3.75 -14.32 -12.55
N PRO A 270 -2.84 -14.97 -11.78
CA PRO A 270 -1.87 -14.27 -10.96
C PRO A 270 -1.03 -13.25 -11.75
N ARG A 271 -0.67 -13.54 -13.00
CA ARG A 271 0.07 -12.63 -13.86
C ARG A 271 -0.75 -11.40 -14.23
N GLU A 272 -2.01 -11.58 -14.56
CA GLU A 272 -2.94 -10.47 -14.82
C GLU A 272 -3.14 -9.60 -13.57
N CYS A 273 -3.20 -10.21 -12.38
CA CYS A 273 -3.25 -9.48 -11.10
C CYS A 273 -1.96 -8.67 -10.86
N ALA A 274 -0.79 -9.22 -11.18
CA ALA A 274 0.48 -8.51 -11.10
C ALA A 274 0.49 -7.26 -12.02
N ARG A 275 0.09 -7.43 -13.28
CA ARG A 275 -0.03 -6.33 -14.26
C ARG A 275 -1.06 -5.28 -13.81
N LEU A 276 -2.18 -5.71 -13.22
CA LEU A 276 -3.22 -4.82 -12.69
C LEU A 276 -2.70 -3.93 -11.56
N MET A 277 -1.71 -4.42 -10.80
CA MET A 277 -1.02 -3.68 -9.75
C MET A 277 0.23 -2.92 -10.26
N GLY A 278 0.53 -3.01 -11.57
CA GLY A 278 1.66 -2.33 -12.19
C GLY A 278 3.01 -2.99 -11.95
N PHE A 279 3.05 -4.26 -11.52
CA PHE A 279 4.30 -5.02 -11.49
C PHE A 279 4.70 -5.44 -12.92
N PRO A 280 6.01 -5.41 -13.25
CA PRO A 280 6.48 -5.81 -14.56
C PRO A 280 6.33 -7.32 -14.78
N ASP A 281 6.33 -7.76 -16.05
CA ASP A 281 6.22 -9.18 -16.38
C ASP A 281 7.42 -10.02 -15.88
N SER A 282 8.56 -9.39 -15.64
CA SER A 282 9.73 -10.01 -15.01
C SER A 282 9.54 -10.30 -13.52
N PHE A 283 8.50 -9.72 -12.87
CA PHE A 283 8.23 -9.98 -11.45
C PHE A 283 7.84 -11.44 -11.23
N LYS A 284 8.63 -12.15 -10.44
CA LYS A 284 8.47 -13.58 -10.17
C LYS A 284 7.33 -13.83 -9.18
N ILE A 285 6.57 -14.90 -9.41
CA ILE A 285 5.44 -15.33 -8.59
C ILE A 285 5.69 -16.77 -8.15
N PRO A 286 6.50 -17.01 -7.10
CA PRO A 286 6.93 -18.35 -6.69
C PRO A 286 5.88 -19.12 -5.91
N VAL A 287 4.81 -18.48 -5.48
CA VAL A 287 3.80 -19.06 -4.58
C VAL A 287 2.55 -19.54 -5.33
N SER A 288 1.67 -20.28 -4.64
CA SER A 288 0.42 -20.78 -5.21
C SER A 288 -0.51 -19.64 -5.67
N ASP A 289 -1.43 -19.93 -6.60
CA ASP A 289 -2.44 -18.96 -7.08
C ASP A 289 -3.19 -18.30 -5.92
N THR A 290 -3.57 -19.07 -4.88
CA THR A 290 -4.28 -18.55 -3.70
C THR A 290 -3.46 -17.52 -2.94
N GLN A 291 -2.17 -17.78 -2.74
CA GLN A 291 -1.27 -16.83 -2.07
C GLN A 291 -1.00 -15.61 -2.96
N SER A 292 -0.83 -15.82 -4.26
CA SER A 292 -0.64 -14.73 -5.23
C SER A 292 -1.81 -13.75 -5.22
N TYR A 293 -3.05 -14.23 -5.22
CA TYR A 293 -4.23 -13.37 -5.13
C TYR A 293 -4.27 -12.56 -3.84
N ARG A 294 -3.92 -13.17 -2.70
CA ARG A 294 -3.82 -12.47 -1.41
C ARG A 294 -2.74 -11.39 -1.44
N GLN A 295 -1.58 -11.72 -2.00
CA GLN A 295 -0.45 -10.80 -2.11
C GLN A 295 -0.77 -9.60 -3.00
N PHE A 296 -1.26 -9.82 -4.22
CA PHE A 296 -1.63 -8.71 -5.11
C PHE A 296 -2.84 -7.92 -4.61
N GLY A 297 -3.80 -8.57 -3.96
CA GLY A 297 -4.93 -7.89 -3.32
C GLY A 297 -4.54 -6.96 -2.18
N ASN A 298 -3.46 -7.28 -1.46
CA ASN A 298 -2.89 -6.43 -0.39
C ASN A 298 -1.85 -5.44 -0.88
N ALA A 299 -1.27 -5.64 -2.07
CA ALA A 299 -0.22 -4.79 -2.58
C ALA A 299 -0.69 -3.37 -2.91
N VAL A 300 0.26 -2.45 -2.99
CA VAL A 300 0.05 -1.09 -3.53
C VAL A 300 0.20 -1.10 -5.05
N VAL A 301 -0.37 -0.10 -5.73
CA VAL A 301 -0.17 0.10 -7.18
C VAL A 301 1.20 0.76 -7.40
N VAL A 302 2.14 0.01 -7.95
CA VAL A 302 3.53 0.44 -8.13
C VAL A 302 3.66 1.78 -8.88
N PRO A 303 2.99 2.04 -10.02
CA PRO A 303 3.08 3.31 -10.72
C PRO A 303 2.61 4.52 -9.88
N VAL A 304 1.62 4.36 -9.00
CA VAL A 304 1.21 5.44 -8.07
C VAL A 304 2.34 5.78 -7.12
N VAL A 305 2.97 4.75 -6.54
CA VAL A 305 4.11 4.92 -5.63
C VAL A 305 5.29 5.58 -6.34
N GLN A 306 5.57 5.23 -7.60
CA GLN A 306 6.63 5.85 -8.40
C GLN A 306 6.42 7.35 -8.58
N GLU A 307 5.20 7.78 -8.88
CA GLU A 307 4.90 9.22 -9.00
C GLU A 307 5.03 9.95 -7.66
N ILE A 308 4.58 9.35 -6.56
CA ILE A 308 4.76 9.92 -5.21
C ILE A 308 6.25 9.98 -4.85
N ALA A 309 7.01 8.91 -5.06
CA ALA A 309 8.45 8.85 -4.81
C ALA A 309 9.20 9.94 -5.57
N LYS A 310 8.88 10.11 -6.86
CA LYS A 310 9.45 11.18 -7.71
C LYS A 310 9.18 12.57 -7.14
N ALA A 311 7.95 12.84 -6.69
CA ALA A 311 7.58 14.11 -6.09
C ALA A 311 8.30 14.36 -4.76
N MET A 312 8.37 13.34 -3.89
CA MET A 312 9.08 13.41 -2.60
C MET A 312 10.57 13.70 -2.79
N VAL A 313 11.23 12.91 -3.65
CA VAL A 313 12.67 13.07 -3.93
C VAL A 313 12.97 14.43 -4.52
N LYS A 314 12.16 14.90 -5.48
CA LYS A 314 12.29 16.23 -6.06
C LYS A 314 12.17 17.32 -4.99
N CYS A 315 11.18 17.21 -4.11
CA CYS A 315 10.95 18.16 -3.02
C CYS A 315 12.16 18.20 -2.06
N MET A 316 12.65 17.05 -1.62
CA MET A 316 13.82 16.93 -0.73
C MET A 316 15.12 17.47 -1.37
N GLN A 317 15.31 17.29 -2.69
CA GLN A 317 16.49 17.80 -3.40
C GLN A 317 16.44 19.31 -3.62
N GLN A 318 15.25 19.88 -3.81
CA GLN A 318 15.10 21.32 -4.06
C GLN A 318 15.20 22.15 -2.78
N GLY A 319 14.93 21.56 -1.60
CA GLY A 319 14.99 22.26 -0.31
C GLY A 319 14.07 23.48 -0.22
N LYS A 320 13.03 23.57 -1.07
CA LYS A 320 12.09 24.69 -1.03
C LYS A 320 11.24 24.59 0.22
N HIS A 321 11.50 25.47 1.18
CA HIS A 321 10.71 25.59 2.39
C HIS A 321 9.35 26.21 2.10
N ARG A 322 8.33 25.66 2.77
CA ARG A 322 7.00 26.27 2.80
C ARG A 322 7.12 27.63 3.48
N ILE A 323 6.72 28.70 2.81
CA ILE A 323 6.61 30.02 3.46
C ILE A 323 5.47 29.89 4.48
N MET A 324 5.82 29.77 5.76
CA MET A 324 4.85 29.90 6.83
C MET A 324 4.51 31.39 6.92
N ILE A 325 3.36 31.78 6.37
CA ILE A 325 2.77 33.06 6.67
C ILE A 325 2.30 32.91 8.13
N THR A 326 3.10 33.42 9.05
CA THR A 326 2.63 33.64 10.41
C THR A 326 1.72 34.88 10.33
N ASP A 327 0.41 34.63 10.27
CA ASP A 327 -0.56 35.69 10.61
C ASP A 327 -0.41 35.99 12.11
N TYR A 328 0.58 36.82 12.42
CA TYR A 328 0.64 37.59 13.63
C TYR A 328 0.61 39.06 13.18
N ASP A 329 -0.58 39.56 12.93
CA ASP A 329 -0.94 40.97 13.12
C ASP A 329 -2.48 41.06 13.05
N GLU A 330 -3.12 40.96 14.21
CA GLU A 330 -4.17 41.81 14.79
C GLU A 330 -4.83 41.15 15.99
#